data_018ed966f7d0862a9863abedf4e7226d
#
_entry.id   018ed966f7d0862a9863abedf4e7226d
#
_cell.length_a   1.000
_cell.length_b   1.000
_cell.length_c   1.000
_cell.angle_alpha   90.00
_cell.angle_beta   90.00
_cell.angle_gamma   90.00
#
_symmetry.space_group_name_H-M   'P 1'
#
loop_
_entity.id
_entity.type
_entity.pdbx_description
1 polymer ?
#
loop_
_entity_poly.entity_id
_entity_poly.type
_entity_poly.pdbx_seq_one_letter_code
_entity_poly.pdbx_strand_id
1 'polypeptide(L)'
;MQKKILNKSLIFFIILSFLVSCSSIPKYPQNACKIFGENYLWYKSTKKSSETYGAPVHIILAFIKKESGFNRWAKPKRKKLFKVLPYKRPSSSFGYSQAVNKTWEL
;
A
#
# COMPACT_ATOMS: atom_id res chain seq x y z
N MET A 1 25.52 -12.71 -33.53
CA MET A 1 25.78 -11.69 -32.48
C MET A 1 24.62 -10.73 -32.26
N GLN A 2 23.98 -10.21 -33.27
CA GLN A 2 22.88 -9.24 -33.13
C GLN A 2 21.62 -9.78 -32.41
N LYS A 3 21.20 -11.01 -32.62
CA LYS A 3 20.04 -11.62 -31.95
C LYS A 3 20.20 -11.73 -30.42
N LYS A 4 21.42 -11.96 -29.92
CA LYS A 4 21.69 -12.06 -28.46
C LYS A 4 21.63 -10.71 -27.76
N ILE A 5 22.00 -9.63 -28.43
CA ILE A 5 21.98 -8.26 -27.90
C ILE A 5 20.55 -7.76 -27.86
N LEU A 6 19.77 -8.03 -28.91
CA LEU A 6 18.36 -7.67 -28.98
C LEU A 6 17.52 -8.33 -27.87
N ASN A 7 17.80 -9.61 -27.55
CA ASN A 7 17.12 -10.31 -26.47
C ASN A 7 17.45 -9.74 -25.08
N LYS A 8 18.70 -9.34 -24.84
CA LYS A 8 19.09 -8.72 -23.56
C LYS A 8 18.45 -7.34 -23.39
N SER A 9 18.39 -6.54 -24.45
CA SER A 9 17.74 -5.23 -24.43
C SER A 9 16.23 -5.37 -24.20
N LEU A 10 15.58 -6.33 -24.84
CA LEU A 10 14.16 -6.58 -24.66
C LEU A 10 13.83 -7.00 -23.23
N ILE A 11 14.63 -7.90 -22.63
CA ILE A 11 14.48 -8.35 -21.26
C ILE A 11 14.68 -7.17 -20.28
N PHE A 12 15.65 -6.29 -20.54
CA PHE A 12 15.88 -5.10 -19.74
C PHE A 12 14.69 -4.14 -19.76
N PHE A 13 14.09 -3.91 -20.94
CA PHE A 13 12.86 -3.09 -21.06
C PHE A 13 11.66 -3.70 -20.36
N ILE A 14 11.50 -5.03 -20.41
CA ILE A 14 10.43 -5.73 -19.70
C ILE A 14 10.61 -5.59 -18.19
N ILE A 15 11.82 -5.78 -17.67
CA ILE A 15 12.12 -5.62 -16.23
C ILE A 15 11.90 -4.18 -15.79
N LEU A 16 12.30 -3.20 -16.58
CA LEU A 16 12.09 -1.78 -16.29
C LEU A 16 10.60 -1.41 -16.26
N SER A 17 9.77 -2.04 -17.09
CA SER A 17 8.32 -1.85 -17.10
C SER A 17 7.64 -2.35 -15.82
N PHE A 18 8.17 -3.37 -15.17
CA PHE A 18 7.64 -3.89 -13.90
C PHE A 18 7.94 -3.01 -12.68
N LEU A 19 8.91 -2.11 -12.78
CA LEU A 19 9.32 -1.22 -11.67
C LEU A 19 8.39 -0.01 -11.47
N VAL A 20 7.47 0.25 -12.40
CA VAL A 20 6.60 1.45 -12.38
C VAL A 20 5.27 1.21 -11.64
N SER A 21 5.03 0.01 -11.10
CA SER A 21 3.81 -0.29 -10.34
C SER A 21 3.88 0.20 -8.89
N CYS A 22 4.11 1.51 -8.70
CA CYS A 22 3.98 2.14 -7.39
C CYS A 22 2.54 2.59 -7.17
N SER A 23 1.83 1.94 -6.25
CA SER A 23 0.57 2.46 -5.72
C SER A 23 0.86 3.76 -4.97
N SER A 24 0.52 4.89 -5.57
CA SER A 24 0.67 6.20 -4.95
C SER A 24 -0.44 6.48 -3.93
N ILE A 25 -0.13 7.31 -2.94
CA ILE A 25 -1.14 7.83 -2.01
C ILE A 25 -2.13 8.70 -2.81
N PRO A 26 -3.46 8.54 -2.62
CA PRO A 26 -4.45 9.35 -3.33
C PRO A 26 -4.26 10.84 -3.09
N LYS A 27 -4.43 11.66 -4.12
CA LYS A 27 -4.31 13.12 -4.03
C LYS A 27 -5.42 13.73 -3.16
N TYR A 28 -6.59 13.14 -3.17
CA TYR A 28 -7.77 13.62 -2.43
C TYR A 28 -8.31 12.55 -1.47
N PRO A 29 -7.61 12.27 -0.36
CA PRO A 29 -7.95 11.17 0.55
C PRO A 29 -9.25 11.39 1.34
N GLN A 30 -9.89 12.55 1.21
CA GLN A 30 -11.19 12.88 1.82
C GLN A 30 -12.37 12.54 0.93
N ASN A 31 -12.14 12.25 -0.35
CA ASN A 31 -13.19 12.04 -1.33
C ASN A 31 -13.10 10.64 -1.94
N ALA A 32 -14.01 9.75 -1.54
CA ALA A 32 -14.06 8.36 -2.00
C ALA A 32 -14.19 8.25 -3.53
N CYS A 33 -15.00 9.09 -4.16
CA CYS A 33 -15.17 9.08 -5.61
C CYS A 33 -13.86 9.43 -6.34
N LYS A 34 -13.09 10.38 -5.81
CA LYS A 34 -11.80 10.74 -6.40
C LYS A 34 -10.75 9.64 -6.18
N ILE A 35 -10.73 9.00 -5.00
CA ILE A 35 -9.86 7.84 -4.75
C ILE A 35 -10.14 6.73 -5.77
N PHE A 36 -11.39 6.42 -6.02
CA PHE A 36 -11.79 5.38 -6.98
C PHE A 36 -11.51 5.78 -8.43
N GLY A 37 -11.63 7.06 -8.77
CA GLY A 37 -11.26 7.60 -10.09
C GLY A 37 -9.75 7.58 -10.35
N GLU A 38 -8.93 7.81 -9.33
CA GLU A 38 -7.48 7.74 -9.44
C GLU A 38 -6.98 6.29 -9.54
N ASN A 39 -7.62 5.36 -8.84
CA ASN A 39 -7.24 3.96 -8.87
C ASN A 39 -8.44 3.04 -8.67
N TYR A 40 -8.91 2.45 -9.77
CA TYR A 40 -10.03 1.51 -9.78
C TYR A 40 -9.82 0.28 -8.90
N LEU A 41 -8.59 -0.14 -8.65
CA LEU A 41 -8.29 -1.28 -7.76
C LEU A 41 -8.75 -1.02 -6.32
N TRP A 42 -8.72 0.23 -5.86
CA TRP A 42 -9.29 0.61 -4.56
C TRP A 42 -10.78 0.32 -4.48
N TYR A 43 -11.52 0.70 -5.52
CA TYR A 43 -12.95 0.41 -5.60
C TYR A 43 -13.22 -1.09 -5.59
N LYS A 44 -12.56 -1.84 -6.46
CA LYS A 44 -12.74 -3.30 -6.57
C LYS A 44 -12.41 -4.02 -5.25
N SER A 45 -11.33 -3.65 -4.59
CA SER A 45 -10.88 -4.29 -3.34
C SER A 45 -11.79 -3.94 -2.17
N THR A 46 -12.18 -2.69 -2.02
CA THR A 46 -13.07 -2.25 -0.93
C THR A 46 -14.49 -2.79 -1.12
N LYS A 47 -14.99 -2.84 -2.36
CA LYS A 47 -16.29 -3.46 -2.68
C LYS A 47 -16.29 -4.94 -2.32
N LYS A 48 -15.27 -5.71 -2.73
CA LYS A 48 -15.12 -7.12 -2.38
C LYS A 48 -15.07 -7.34 -0.87
N SER A 49 -14.31 -6.53 -0.14
CA SER A 49 -14.26 -6.60 1.32
C SER A 49 -15.60 -6.28 1.97
N SER A 50 -16.31 -5.29 1.46
CA SER A 50 -17.65 -4.93 1.91
C SER A 50 -18.64 -6.07 1.74
N GLU A 51 -18.66 -6.71 0.58
CA GLU A 51 -19.52 -7.86 0.27
C GLU A 51 -19.19 -9.10 1.14
N THR A 52 -17.89 -9.32 1.41
CA THR A 52 -17.43 -10.48 2.17
C THR A 52 -17.67 -10.34 3.67
N TYR A 53 -17.45 -9.16 4.23
CA TYR A 53 -17.43 -8.93 5.67
C TYR A 53 -18.56 -8.03 6.18
N GLY A 54 -19.41 -7.51 5.29
CA GLY A 54 -20.55 -6.67 5.62
C GLY A 54 -20.22 -5.24 6.06
N ALA A 55 -18.95 -4.83 6.02
CA ALA A 55 -18.57 -3.46 6.38
C ALA A 55 -18.81 -2.49 5.21
N PRO A 56 -19.53 -1.36 5.41
CA PRO A 56 -19.74 -0.38 4.35
C PRO A 56 -18.44 0.17 3.78
N VAL A 57 -18.38 0.39 2.45
CA VAL A 57 -17.16 0.83 1.74
C VAL A 57 -16.57 2.11 2.34
N HIS A 58 -17.39 3.08 2.71
CA HIS A 58 -16.92 4.34 3.30
C HIS A 58 -16.28 4.16 4.68
N ILE A 59 -16.73 3.18 5.47
CA ILE A 59 -16.11 2.83 6.75
C ILE A 59 -14.74 2.18 6.52
N ILE A 60 -14.62 1.29 5.54
CA ILE A 60 -13.33 0.67 5.18
C ILE A 60 -12.33 1.75 4.77
N LEU A 61 -12.73 2.71 3.92
CA LEU A 61 -11.87 3.81 3.50
C LEU A 61 -11.48 4.74 4.66
N ALA A 62 -12.43 5.05 5.55
CA ALA A 62 -12.17 5.88 6.73
C ALA A 62 -11.18 5.21 7.67
N PHE A 63 -11.28 3.90 7.86
CA PHE A 63 -10.33 3.11 8.64
C PHE A 63 -8.93 3.15 8.03
N ILE A 64 -8.79 2.84 6.74
CA ILE A 64 -7.50 2.88 6.03
C ILE A 64 -6.87 4.27 6.11
N LYS A 65 -7.67 5.33 5.93
CA LYS A 65 -7.20 6.71 6.05
C LYS A 65 -6.66 6.99 7.46
N LYS A 66 -7.37 6.56 8.49
CA LYS A 66 -6.98 6.76 9.89
C LYS A 66 -5.70 6.00 10.24
N GLU A 67 -5.59 4.75 9.81
CA GLU A 67 -4.50 3.85 10.20
C GLU A 67 -3.20 4.12 9.42
N SER A 68 -3.28 4.37 8.15
CA SER A 68 -2.10 4.46 7.27
C SER A 68 -2.02 5.70 6.39
N GLY A 69 -3.08 6.51 6.33
CA GLY A 69 -3.18 7.60 5.34
C GLY A 69 -3.08 7.12 3.89
N PHE A 70 -3.56 5.90 3.60
CA PHE A 70 -3.45 5.21 2.31
C PHE A 70 -2.00 4.83 1.92
N ASN A 71 -1.07 4.84 2.85
CA ASN A 71 0.31 4.45 2.61
C ASN A 71 0.49 2.95 2.83
N ARG A 72 0.77 2.21 1.75
CA ARG A 72 1.02 0.75 1.82
C ARG A 72 2.25 0.38 2.65
N TRP A 73 3.19 1.29 2.79
CA TRP A 73 4.44 1.10 3.54
C TRP A 73 4.40 1.71 4.94
N ALA A 74 3.21 2.14 5.41
CA ALA A 74 3.06 2.72 6.72
C ALA A 74 3.56 1.76 7.80
N LYS A 75 4.37 2.29 8.70
CA LYS A 75 4.92 1.60 9.88
C LYS A 75 4.93 2.57 11.05
N PRO A 76 4.74 2.11 12.30
CA PRO A 76 4.88 2.96 13.48
C PRO A 76 6.23 3.64 13.53
N LYS A 77 6.27 4.87 13.95
CA LYS A 77 7.53 5.62 14.14
C LYS A 77 8.40 4.91 15.18
N ARG A 78 9.69 4.82 14.91
CA ARG A 78 10.66 4.30 15.89
C ARG A 78 10.78 5.27 17.06
N LYS A 79 10.75 4.74 18.28
CA LYS A 79 11.13 5.51 19.47
C LYS A 79 12.60 5.90 19.34
N LYS A 80 12.93 7.14 19.66
CA LYS A 80 14.31 7.63 19.66
C LYS A 80 14.86 7.54 21.08
N LEU A 81 16.00 6.87 21.24
CA LEU A 81 16.77 6.90 22.47
C LEU A 81 17.56 8.22 22.50
N PHE A 82 17.45 8.99 23.60
CA PHE A 82 18.09 10.31 23.74
C PHE A 82 17.76 11.29 22.60
N LYS A 83 16.56 11.19 21.98
CA LYS A 83 16.09 12.01 20.85
C LYS A 83 16.91 11.91 19.55
N VAL A 84 17.98 11.16 19.51
CA VAL A 84 18.92 11.08 18.37
C VAL A 84 18.98 9.69 17.74
N LEU A 85 19.10 8.63 18.55
CA LEU A 85 19.29 7.26 18.05
C LEU A 85 17.94 6.54 17.83
N PRO A 86 17.67 6.01 16.61
CA PRO A 86 16.47 5.22 16.38
C PRO A 86 16.56 3.89 17.12
N TYR A 87 15.59 3.65 18.01
CA TYR A 87 15.44 2.42 18.76
C TYR A 87 14.32 1.53 18.15
N LYS A 88 13.92 0.51 18.85
CA LYS A 88 12.90 -0.46 18.43
C LYS A 88 11.54 0.21 18.13
N ARG A 89 10.81 -0.29 17.13
CA ARG A 89 9.42 0.12 16.89
C ARG A 89 8.52 -0.40 18.01
N PRO A 90 7.50 0.38 18.43
CA PRO A 90 6.58 -0.04 19.49
C PRO A 90 5.68 -1.21 19.08
N SER A 91 5.46 -1.42 17.78
CA SER A 91 4.58 -2.44 17.23
C SER A 91 5.12 -2.98 15.90
N SER A 92 4.76 -4.22 15.57
CA SER A 92 5.02 -4.84 14.27
C SER A 92 3.97 -4.48 13.20
N SER A 93 3.03 -3.59 13.50
CA SER A 93 1.97 -3.19 12.57
C SER A 93 2.54 -2.66 11.25
N PHE A 94 1.87 -3.00 10.15
CA PHE A 94 2.34 -2.68 8.81
C PHE A 94 1.19 -2.53 7.82
N GLY A 95 1.38 -1.67 6.82
CA GLY A 95 0.52 -1.55 5.67
C GLY A 95 -0.73 -0.71 5.88
N TYR A 96 -1.70 -0.88 5.01
CA TYR A 96 -2.93 -0.07 4.98
C TYR A 96 -3.78 -0.18 6.24
N SER A 97 -3.93 -1.37 6.79
CA SER A 97 -4.72 -1.65 7.98
C SER A 97 -3.93 -1.59 9.28
N GLN A 98 -2.62 -1.40 9.23
CA GLN A 98 -1.72 -1.41 10.40
C GLN A 98 -1.90 -2.65 11.29
N ALA A 99 -2.24 -3.81 10.68
CA ALA A 99 -2.33 -5.06 11.38
C ALA A 99 -0.96 -5.57 11.82
N VAL A 100 -0.88 -6.14 13.00
CA VAL A 100 0.36 -6.76 13.53
C VAL A 100 0.62 -8.12 12.87
N ASN A 101 1.88 -8.58 12.86
CA ASN A 101 2.26 -9.83 12.21
C ASN A 101 1.39 -11.01 12.64
N LYS A 102 1.09 -11.14 13.92
CA LYS A 102 0.24 -12.21 14.45
C LYS A 102 -1.17 -12.24 13.82
N THR A 103 -1.70 -11.11 13.41
CA THR A 103 -3.01 -11.02 12.75
C THR A 103 -2.96 -11.54 11.30
N TRP A 104 -1.80 -11.47 10.65
CA TRP A 104 -1.61 -11.98 9.29
C TRP A 104 -1.39 -13.49 9.20
N GLU A 105 -1.11 -14.13 10.34
CA GLU A 105 -0.87 -15.59 10.44
C GLU A 105 -2.17 -16.39 10.68
N LEU A 106 -3.30 -15.71 10.86
CA LEU A 106 -4.63 -16.30 11.01
C LEU A 106 -5.28 -16.53 9.63
#